data_f96ede2a5c282921fa249486b2ab7030
#
_entry.id   f96ede2a5c282921fa249486b2ab7030
#
_cell.length_a   1.000
_cell.length_b   1.000
_cell.length_c   1.000
_cell.angle_alpha   90.00
_cell.angle_beta   90.00
_cell.angle_gamma   90.00
#
_symmetry.space_group_name_H-M   'P 1'
#
loop_
_entity.id
_entity.type
_entity.pdbx_description
1 polymer ?
#
loop_
_entity_poly.entity_id
_entity_poly.type
_entity_poly.pdbx_seq_one_letter_code
_entity_poly.pdbx_strand_id
1 'polypeptide(L)'
;MSLFNGKDLTGWSVKCQQADQGKTFWTADQGTILCNSIGRKDHNYVWLQSVQEFGDFELRLKFQVYRDCPGNSGVQFRSRFDEAANGGWLDGPQVDIHAPPPMTWRTGLIYDETREERRWIFPSLKNAQMDPAFKPDRFVLKYSDEGDGWNDLTINCRGMKIKTVVNGITRADWDATGVLDNPAHARHRVGTTGHLALQLHSGDELKIRFKDIRLRGI
;
A
#
# COMPACT_ATOMS: atom_id res chain seq x y z
N MET A 1 4.29 -5.56 17.82
CA MET A 1 4.14 -4.14 18.22
C MET A 1 2.94 -3.50 17.52
N SER A 2 2.32 -2.47 18.11
CA SER A 2 1.34 -1.64 17.41
C SER A 2 2.07 -0.50 16.70
N LEU A 3 1.74 -0.25 15.43
CA LEU A 3 2.33 0.85 14.65
C LEU A 3 1.47 2.12 14.68
N PHE A 4 0.25 2.04 15.21
CA PHE A 4 -0.64 3.18 15.39
C PHE A 4 -1.18 3.17 16.84
N ASN A 5 -1.13 4.32 17.49
CA ASN A 5 -1.51 4.47 18.89
C ASN A 5 -3.00 4.79 19.10
N GLY A 6 -3.77 4.97 18.00
CA GLY A 6 -5.19 5.32 18.02
C GLY A 6 -5.50 6.79 18.30
N LYS A 7 -4.49 7.65 18.48
CA LYS A 7 -4.67 9.05 18.90
C LYS A 7 -4.11 10.06 17.90
N ASP A 8 -2.91 9.82 17.42
CA ASP A 8 -2.19 10.73 16.52
C ASP A 8 -1.26 9.96 15.57
N LEU A 9 -0.61 10.66 14.65
CA LEU A 9 0.29 10.08 13.68
C LEU A 9 1.74 9.92 14.19
N THR A 10 1.96 9.89 15.49
CA THR A 10 3.28 9.60 16.06
C THR A 10 3.81 8.26 15.52
N GLY A 11 5.05 8.25 15.03
CA GLY A 11 5.65 7.08 14.36
C GLY A 11 5.42 7.04 12.85
N TRP A 12 4.74 8.06 12.30
CA TRP A 12 4.49 8.23 10.87
C TRP A 12 4.93 9.62 10.40
N SER A 13 5.27 9.74 9.12
CA SER A 13 5.58 11.02 8.47
C SER A 13 4.94 11.08 7.08
N VAL A 14 4.40 12.24 6.72
CA VAL A 14 3.87 12.47 5.38
C VAL A 14 5.04 12.67 4.41
N LYS A 15 4.99 11.99 3.28
CA LYS A 15 5.92 12.09 2.15
C LYS A 15 5.15 12.46 0.90
N CYS A 16 5.56 13.52 0.22
CA CYS A 16 4.90 14.01 -0.98
C CYS A 16 5.86 14.88 -1.81
N GLN A 17 5.45 15.21 -3.01
CA GLN A 17 6.16 16.18 -3.82
C GLN A 17 6.05 17.59 -3.24
N GLN A 18 6.97 18.47 -3.62
CA GLN A 18 7.03 19.86 -3.11
C GLN A 18 5.72 20.62 -3.30
N ALA A 19 5.02 20.42 -4.41
CA ALA A 19 3.74 21.07 -4.71
C ALA A 19 2.60 20.68 -3.74
N ASP A 20 2.76 19.57 -3.03
CA ASP A 20 1.75 19.07 -2.09
C ASP A 20 2.14 19.28 -0.62
N GLN A 21 3.30 19.87 -0.37
CA GLN A 21 3.73 20.23 0.99
C GLN A 21 2.73 21.21 1.61
N GLY A 22 2.34 20.93 2.86
CA GLY A 22 1.36 21.74 3.57
C GLY A 22 -0.10 21.36 3.31
N LYS A 23 -0.39 20.52 2.29
CA LYS A 23 -1.73 19.94 2.12
C LYS A 23 -1.94 18.82 3.12
N THR A 24 -3.06 18.84 3.85
CA THR A 24 -3.40 17.80 4.83
C THR A 24 -4.40 16.81 4.24
N PHE A 25 -3.95 15.59 4.00
CA PHE A 25 -4.80 14.47 3.54
C PHE A 25 -4.88 13.36 4.60
N TRP A 26 -3.82 13.19 5.39
CA TRP A 26 -3.70 12.16 6.41
C TRP A 26 -3.93 12.74 7.80
N THR A 27 -4.83 12.13 8.56
CA THR A 27 -5.16 12.53 9.93
C THR A 27 -5.42 11.31 10.80
N ALA A 28 -5.28 11.45 12.12
CA ALA A 28 -5.83 10.51 13.06
C ALA A 28 -7.27 10.95 13.41
N ASP A 29 -8.23 10.06 13.23
CA ASP A 29 -9.65 10.34 13.44
C ASP A 29 -10.37 9.11 13.98
N GLN A 30 -11.08 9.26 15.11
CA GLN A 30 -11.88 8.21 15.75
C GLN A 30 -11.13 6.87 15.91
N GLY A 31 -9.88 6.92 16.37
CA GLY A 31 -9.07 5.72 16.57
C GLY A 31 -8.55 5.06 15.29
N THR A 32 -8.63 5.75 14.16
CA THR A 32 -8.15 5.29 12.86
C THR A 32 -7.20 6.29 12.23
N ILE A 33 -6.34 5.84 11.32
CA ILE A 33 -5.67 6.69 10.33
C ILE A 33 -6.66 6.92 9.19
N LEU A 34 -7.01 8.17 8.92
CA LEU A 34 -7.90 8.57 7.84
C LEU A 34 -7.08 9.24 6.74
N CYS A 35 -7.24 8.79 5.49
CA CYS A 35 -6.96 9.56 4.31
C CYS A 35 -8.25 10.14 3.74
N ASN A 36 -8.24 11.45 3.43
CA ASN A 36 -9.39 12.10 2.83
C ASN A 36 -8.95 13.17 1.83
N SER A 37 -9.21 12.94 0.55
CA SER A 37 -9.00 13.88 -0.55
C SER A 37 -10.28 14.23 -1.30
N ILE A 38 -11.46 14.03 -0.69
CA ILE A 38 -12.75 14.37 -1.31
C ILE A 38 -12.74 15.84 -1.74
N GLY A 39 -13.15 16.11 -2.98
CA GLY A 39 -13.18 17.42 -3.59
C GLY A 39 -11.81 17.99 -3.97
N ARG A 40 -10.73 17.21 -3.82
CA ARG A 40 -9.35 17.64 -4.10
C ARG A 40 -8.64 16.61 -4.97
N LYS A 41 -8.52 16.91 -6.27
CA LYS A 41 -7.77 16.10 -7.26
C LYS A 41 -6.43 16.75 -7.64
N ASP A 42 -6.16 17.93 -7.16
CA ASP A 42 -4.98 18.74 -7.44
C ASP A 42 -3.78 18.32 -6.58
N HIS A 43 -3.47 17.02 -6.56
CA HIS A 43 -2.33 16.49 -5.83
C HIS A 43 -1.65 15.37 -6.61
N ASN A 44 -0.37 15.20 -6.38
CA ASN A 44 0.40 14.02 -6.77
C ASN A 44 0.21 12.88 -5.76
N TYR A 45 1.05 11.87 -5.81
CA TYR A 45 1.10 10.84 -4.78
C TYR A 45 1.45 11.44 -3.42
N VAL A 46 0.70 11.06 -2.39
CA VAL A 46 0.98 11.45 -1.00
C VAL A 46 0.98 10.20 -0.14
N TRP A 47 2.11 9.93 0.50
CA TRP A 47 2.27 8.75 1.33
C TRP A 47 2.31 9.12 2.81
N LEU A 48 1.76 8.24 3.64
CA LEU A 48 2.00 8.25 5.09
C LEU A 48 2.98 7.12 5.40
N GLN A 49 4.25 7.47 5.63
CA GLN A 49 5.36 6.54 5.78
C GLN A 49 5.69 6.31 7.27
N SER A 50 5.95 5.05 7.67
CA SER A 50 6.46 4.74 9.00
C SER A 50 7.85 5.34 9.20
N VAL A 51 8.13 5.81 10.42
CA VAL A 51 9.49 6.28 10.77
C VAL A 51 10.45 5.10 10.86
N GLN A 52 9.98 3.96 11.37
CA GLN A 52 10.77 2.75 11.51
C GLN A 52 10.81 1.94 10.19
N GLU A 53 11.96 1.29 9.94
CA GLU A 53 12.16 0.35 8.84
C GLU A 53 11.98 -1.10 9.30
N PHE A 54 11.64 -1.96 8.34
CA PHE A 54 11.39 -3.37 8.56
C PHE A 54 11.99 -4.23 7.44
N GLY A 55 12.55 -5.37 7.81
CA GLY A 55 13.05 -6.41 6.89
C GLY A 55 12.04 -7.56 6.79
N ASP A 56 12.23 -8.60 7.60
CA ASP A 56 11.30 -9.72 7.70
C ASP A 56 10.21 -9.42 8.73
N PHE A 57 8.95 -9.55 8.32
CA PHE A 57 7.82 -9.21 9.19
C PHE A 57 6.53 -9.91 8.79
N GLU A 58 5.60 -9.98 9.73
CA GLU A 58 4.18 -10.15 9.50
C GLU A 58 3.46 -8.86 9.91
N LEU A 59 2.84 -8.19 8.95
CA LEU A 59 1.98 -7.04 9.15
C LEU A 59 0.52 -7.48 9.07
N ARG A 60 -0.28 -7.08 10.03
CA ARG A 60 -1.75 -7.20 10.03
C ARG A 60 -2.36 -5.83 10.23
N LEU A 61 -3.37 -5.53 9.44
CA LEU A 61 -4.15 -4.31 9.59
C LEU A 61 -5.58 -4.52 9.10
N LYS A 62 -6.44 -3.57 9.47
CA LYS A 62 -7.77 -3.45 8.88
C LYS A 62 -7.86 -2.17 8.07
N PHE A 63 -8.55 -2.22 6.92
CA PHE A 63 -8.86 -1.04 6.14
C PHE A 63 -10.34 -0.98 5.78
N GLN A 64 -10.84 0.24 5.60
CA GLN A 64 -12.23 0.51 5.23
C GLN A 64 -12.27 1.45 4.04
N VAL A 65 -12.96 1.07 3.00
CA VAL A 65 -13.15 1.84 1.76
C VAL A 65 -14.60 2.28 1.60
N TYR A 66 -14.83 3.30 0.79
CA TYR A 66 -16.11 3.96 0.63
C TYR A 66 -16.55 3.93 -0.84
N ARG A 67 -17.85 3.66 -1.10
CA ARG A 67 -18.37 3.56 -2.47
C ARG A 67 -18.44 4.91 -3.19
N ASP A 68 -18.75 5.94 -2.44
CA ASP A 68 -18.87 7.32 -2.94
C ASP A 68 -17.53 7.98 -3.22
N CYS A 69 -16.46 7.43 -2.67
CA CYS A 69 -15.11 7.95 -2.85
C CYS A 69 -14.08 6.81 -2.84
N PRO A 70 -14.13 5.92 -3.85
CA PRO A 70 -13.43 4.64 -3.79
C PRO A 70 -11.95 4.71 -4.16
N GLY A 71 -11.38 5.80 -4.61
CA GLY A 71 -10.00 6.01 -5.05
C GLY A 71 -8.99 4.87 -4.88
N ASN A 72 -7.86 4.91 -5.52
CA ASN A 72 -6.82 3.91 -5.39
C ASN A 72 -5.91 4.21 -4.19
N SER A 73 -5.49 3.15 -3.50
CA SER A 73 -4.57 3.17 -2.36
C SER A 73 -3.69 1.93 -2.36
N GLY A 74 -2.87 1.78 -1.34
CA GLY A 74 -2.05 0.59 -1.13
C GLY A 74 -1.23 0.67 0.13
N VAL A 75 -0.60 -0.46 0.46
CA VAL A 75 0.38 -0.57 1.52
C VAL A 75 1.72 -0.89 0.89
N GLN A 76 2.58 0.13 0.74
CA GLN A 76 3.97 -0.08 0.33
C GLN A 76 4.77 -0.66 1.49
N PHE A 77 5.72 -1.51 1.17
CA PHE A 77 6.57 -2.17 2.15
C PHE A 77 8.01 -2.26 1.65
N ARG A 78 8.96 -2.27 2.58
CA ARG A 78 10.39 -2.25 2.27
C ARG A 78 10.75 -1.15 1.26
N SER A 79 10.12 0.02 1.45
CA SER A 79 10.13 1.16 0.53
C SER A 79 10.95 2.31 1.09
N ARG A 80 11.43 3.22 0.21
CA ARG A 80 12.16 4.42 0.59
C ARG A 80 11.74 5.61 -0.25
N PHE A 81 11.53 6.73 0.42
CA PHE A 81 11.26 7.99 -0.24
C PHE A 81 12.55 8.68 -0.66
N ASP A 82 12.64 9.07 -1.93
CA ASP A 82 13.74 9.84 -2.49
C ASP A 82 13.23 11.24 -2.86
N GLU A 83 13.66 12.25 -2.09
CA GLU A 83 13.25 13.63 -2.27
C GLU A 83 13.78 14.24 -3.58
N ALA A 84 14.91 13.74 -4.09
CA ALA A 84 15.52 14.23 -5.32
C ALA A 84 14.84 13.68 -6.60
N ALA A 85 14.04 12.64 -6.47
CA ALA A 85 13.38 11.98 -7.60
C ALA A 85 12.16 12.74 -8.08
N ASN A 86 12.23 13.47 -9.19
CA ASN A 86 11.07 14.14 -9.81
C ASN A 86 10.23 14.98 -8.81
N GLY A 87 10.90 15.57 -7.80
CA GLY A 87 10.25 16.31 -6.71
C GLY A 87 9.75 15.45 -5.55
N GLY A 88 10.04 14.16 -5.56
CA GLY A 88 9.72 13.19 -4.51
C GLY A 88 9.02 11.94 -5.06
N TRP A 89 9.59 10.77 -4.75
CA TRP A 89 9.03 9.47 -5.13
C TRP A 89 9.31 8.42 -4.06
N LEU A 90 8.33 7.54 -3.81
CA LEU A 90 8.51 6.40 -2.92
C LEU A 90 8.73 5.13 -3.74
N ASP A 91 9.97 4.68 -3.81
CA ASP A 91 10.34 3.43 -4.44
C ASP A 91 10.01 2.24 -3.54
N GLY A 92 9.68 1.10 -4.15
CA GLY A 92 9.46 -0.17 -3.47
C GLY A 92 8.14 -0.85 -3.86
N PRO A 93 7.95 -2.11 -3.44
CA PRO A 93 6.74 -2.87 -3.74
C PRO A 93 5.55 -2.40 -2.91
N GLN A 94 4.35 -2.53 -3.50
CA GLN A 94 3.06 -2.19 -2.91
C GLN A 94 2.11 -3.37 -2.95
N VAL A 95 1.42 -3.61 -1.86
CA VAL A 95 0.18 -4.39 -1.86
C VAL A 95 -0.95 -3.42 -2.21
N ASP A 96 -1.55 -3.62 -3.37
CA ASP A 96 -2.56 -2.72 -3.92
C ASP A 96 -3.89 -2.80 -3.13
N ILE A 97 -4.56 -1.66 -2.99
CA ILE A 97 -5.93 -1.55 -2.50
C ILE A 97 -6.72 -0.79 -3.56
N HIS A 98 -7.31 -1.54 -4.50
CA HIS A 98 -8.04 -0.98 -5.60
C HIS A 98 -9.54 -1.04 -5.34
N ALA A 99 -10.08 0.03 -4.76
CA ALA A 99 -11.49 0.12 -4.43
C ALA A 99 -12.42 0.43 -5.62
N PRO A 100 -11.98 1.13 -6.71
CA PRO A 100 -12.87 1.41 -7.84
C PRO A 100 -13.32 0.13 -8.58
N PRO A 101 -14.64 -0.11 -8.72
CA PRO A 101 -15.13 -1.17 -9.60
C PRO A 101 -14.77 -0.87 -11.10
N PRO A 102 -14.62 -1.89 -11.95
CA PRO A 102 -14.76 -3.33 -11.67
C PRO A 102 -13.45 -3.98 -11.22
N MET A 103 -12.41 -3.21 -10.94
CA MET A 103 -11.04 -3.72 -10.74
C MET A 103 -10.71 -4.01 -9.26
N THR A 104 -11.71 -4.11 -8.39
CA THR A 104 -11.54 -4.40 -6.95
C THR A 104 -10.76 -5.68 -6.67
N TRP A 105 -10.79 -6.63 -7.61
CA TRP A 105 -10.05 -7.89 -7.56
C TRP A 105 -8.52 -7.71 -7.56
N ARG A 106 -7.99 -6.53 -7.89
CA ARG A 106 -6.57 -6.21 -7.76
C ARG A 106 -6.12 -6.09 -6.32
N THR A 107 -7.04 -5.80 -5.39
CA THR A 107 -6.72 -5.65 -3.97
C THR A 107 -6.02 -6.89 -3.43
N GLY A 108 -4.87 -6.65 -2.80
CA GLY A 108 -4.00 -7.70 -2.27
C GLY A 108 -2.93 -8.22 -3.24
N LEU A 109 -2.97 -7.82 -4.52
CA LEU A 109 -1.92 -8.13 -5.49
C LEU A 109 -0.72 -7.18 -5.30
N ILE A 110 0.42 -7.51 -5.90
CA ILE A 110 1.66 -6.78 -5.69
C ILE A 110 2.01 -5.99 -6.95
N TYR A 111 2.14 -4.67 -6.80
CA TYR A 111 2.66 -3.76 -7.80
C TYR A 111 4.02 -3.22 -7.35
N ASP A 112 4.96 -3.10 -8.27
CA ASP A 112 6.28 -2.54 -8.00
C ASP A 112 6.30 -1.07 -8.38
N GLU A 113 6.41 -0.19 -7.40
CA GLU A 113 6.53 1.26 -7.61
C GLU A 113 7.98 1.71 -7.79
N THR A 114 8.94 0.78 -7.77
CA THR A 114 10.35 1.11 -7.97
C THR A 114 10.55 1.72 -9.34
N ARG A 115 11.17 2.91 -9.39
CA ARG A 115 11.53 3.59 -10.64
C ARG A 115 12.36 2.65 -11.53
N GLU A 116 12.18 2.74 -12.84
CA GLU A 116 12.76 1.87 -13.87
C GLU A 116 12.06 0.50 -13.96
N GLU A 117 11.35 0.05 -12.94
CA GLU A 117 10.65 -1.23 -12.93
C GLU A 117 9.14 -1.07 -13.11
N ARG A 118 8.48 -0.23 -12.36
CA ARG A 118 7.04 0.11 -12.33
C ARG A 118 6.14 -0.87 -13.08
N ARG A 119 5.75 -1.96 -12.42
CA ARG A 119 5.04 -3.08 -13.05
C ARG A 119 4.24 -3.91 -12.05
N TRP A 120 3.26 -4.63 -12.54
CA TRP A 120 2.72 -5.74 -11.78
C TRP A 120 3.77 -6.85 -11.67
N ILE A 121 4.06 -7.29 -10.46
CA ILE A 121 5.02 -8.36 -10.22
C ILE A 121 4.35 -9.64 -9.75
N PHE A 122 3.12 -9.56 -9.25
CA PHE A 122 2.30 -10.73 -8.97
C PHE A 122 0.80 -10.38 -9.10
N PRO A 123 0.02 -11.13 -9.88
CA PRO A 123 0.49 -12.03 -10.94
C PRO A 123 0.97 -11.20 -12.13
N SER A 124 2.05 -11.58 -12.77
CA SER A 124 2.53 -10.86 -13.95
C SER A 124 2.90 -11.78 -15.10
N LEU A 125 2.77 -11.26 -16.32
CA LEU A 125 3.30 -11.84 -17.54
C LEU A 125 4.74 -11.37 -17.75
N LYS A 126 5.45 -12.01 -18.69
CA LYS A 126 6.84 -11.65 -19.05
C LYS A 126 7.04 -10.18 -19.44
N ASN A 127 5.99 -9.52 -19.96
CA ASN A 127 5.98 -8.10 -20.32
C ASN A 127 5.55 -7.19 -19.16
N ALA A 128 5.56 -7.67 -17.93
CA ALA A 128 5.15 -6.98 -16.73
C ALA A 128 3.67 -6.51 -16.72
N GLN A 129 2.84 -7.07 -17.56
CA GLN A 129 1.40 -6.87 -17.55
C GLN A 129 0.72 -7.93 -16.71
N MET A 130 -0.38 -7.55 -16.10
CA MET A 130 -1.20 -8.49 -15.32
C MET A 130 -1.84 -9.53 -16.25
N ASP A 131 -1.74 -10.80 -15.86
CA ASP A 131 -2.43 -11.87 -16.57
C ASP A 131 -3.95 -11.69 -16.47
N PRO A 132 -4.66 -11.45 -17.59
CA PRO A 132 -6.11 -11.26 -17.59
C PRO A 132 -6.88 -12.52 -17.17
N ALA A 133 -6.26 -13.70 -17.22
CA ALA A 133 -6.85 -14.95 -16.73
C ALA A 133 -6.83 -15.03 -15.19
N PHE A 134 -6.03 -14.21 -14.53
CA PHE A 134 -5.98 -14.15 -13.08
C PHE A 134 -7.15 -13.31 -12.55
N LYS A 135 -8.31 -13.88 -12.52
CA LYS A 135 -9.48 -13.31 -11.82
C LYS A 135 -9.88 -14.25 -10.70
N PRO A 136 -9.67 -13.88 -9.45
CA PRO A 136 -10.09 -14.73 -8.34
C PRO A 136 -11.60 -14.73 -8.24
N ASP A 137 -12.22 -15.89 -8.47
CA ASP A 137 -13.67 -16.09 -8.56
C ASP A 137 -14.45 -15.78 -7.25
N ARG A 138 -13.75 -15.54 -6.14
CA ARG A 138 -14.38 -15.42 -4.81
C ARG A 138 -13.90 -14.24 -3.97
N PHE A 139 -13.17 -13.31 -4.55
CA PHE A 139 -12.71 -12.15 -3.79
C PHE A 139 -13.83 -11.11 -3.70
N VAL A 140 -14.21 -10.73 -2.48
CA VAL A 140 -15.15 -9.66 -2.19
C VAL A 140 -14.47 -8.61 -1.34
N LEU A 141 -14.38 -7.39 -1.88
CA LEU A 141 -14.01 -6.20 -1.13
C LEU A 141 -15.24 -5.65 -0.44
N LYS A 142 -15.20 -5.49 0.88
CA LYS A 142 -16.28 -4.89 1.66
C LYS A 142 -16.17 -3.37 1.63
N TYR A 143 -17.28 -2.67 1.48
CA TYR A 143 -17.37 -1.22 1.61
C TYR A 143 -17.95 -0.83 2.97
N SER A 144 -17.77 0.43 3.35
CA SER A 144 -18.18 0.97 4.66
C SER A 144 -19.67 0.83 4.97
N ASP A 145 -20.51 0.67 3.94
CA ASP A 145 -21.96 0.48 4.02
C ASP A 145 -22.37 -1.00 4.08
N GLU A 146 -21.41 -1.93 4.12
CA GLU A 146 -21.63 -3.37 4.11
C GLU A 146 -21.16 -4.01 5.42
N GLY A 147 -22.08 -4.53 6.23
CA GLY A 147 -21.76 -5.19 7.51
C GLY A 147 -20.96 -4.27 8.45
N ASP A 148 -19.80 -4.72 8.90
CA ASP A 148 -18.85 -3.89 9.67
C ASP A 148 -17.98 -2.98 8.77
N GLY A 149 -18.04 -3.18 7.45
CA GLY A 149 -17.33 -2.43 6.42
C GLY A 149 -15.80 -2.53 6.47
N TRP A 150 -15.23 -3.37 7.34
CA TRP A 150 -13.79 -3.53 7.49
C TRP A 150 -13.27 -4.74 6.71
N ASN A 151 -12.14 -4.53 6.06
CA ASN A 151 -11.38 -5.57 5.39
C ASN A 151 -10.12 -5.88 6.20
N ASP A 152 -9.79 -7.16 6.35
CA ASP A 152 -8.55 -7.63 6.96
C ASP A 152 -7.48 -7.76 5.88
N LEU A 153 -6.28 -7.21 6.13
CA LEU A 153 -5.11 -7.40 5.29
C LEU A 153 -3.96 -7.96 6.14
N THR A 154 -3.35 -9.05 5.65
CA THR A 154 -2.10 -9.57 6.18
C THR A 154 -1.05 -9.56 5.09
N ILE A 155 0.15 -9.05 5.41
CA ILE A 155 1.35 -9.10 4.56
C ILE A 155 2.44 -9.82 5.35
N ASN A 156 2.93 -10.92 4.80
CA ASN A 156 4.04 -11.67 5.38
C ASN A 156 5.22 -11.63 4.43
N CYS A 157 6.36 -11.15 4.92
CA CYS A 157 7.62 -11.06 4.18
C CYS A 157 8.71 -11.80 4.96
N ARG A 158 9.23 -12.89 4.38
CA ARG A 158 10.37 -13.65 4.92
C ARG A 158 11.41 -13.85 3.83
N GLY A 159 12.56 -13.18 3.95
CA GLY A 159 13.47 -13.07 2.81
C GLY A 159 12.70 -12.50 1.61
N MET A 160 12.79 -13.16 0.46
CA MET A 160 12.08 -12.76 -0.75
C MET A 160 10.70 -13.43 -0.90
N LYS A 161 10.30 -14.30 0.04
CA LYS A 161 8.95 -14.87 0.02
C LYS A 161 7.94 -13.90 0.58
N ILE A 162 6.92 -13.60 -0.23
CA ILE A 162 5.87 -12.65 0.09
C ILE A 162 4.52 -13.35 -0.02
N LYS A 163 3.74 -13.24 1.05
CA LYS A 163 2.37 -13.72 1.09
C LYS A 163 1.43 -12.61 1.51
N THR A 164 0.37 -12.42 0.75
CA THR A 164 -0.70 -11.48 1.08
C THR A 164 -2.03 -12.21 1.24
N VAL A 165 -2.81 -11.79 2.21
CA VAL A 165 -4.14 -12.35 2.49
C VAL A 165 -5.11 -11.19 2.72
N VAL A 166 -6.24 -11.20 2.02
CA VAL A 166 -7.33 -10.23 2.23
C VAL A 166 -8.61 -10.98 2.54
N ASN A 167 -9.27 -10.64 3.65
CA ASN A 167 -10.51 -11.26 4.11
C ASN A 167 -10.41 -12.81 4.17
N GLY A 168 -9.26 -13.33 4.61
CA GLY A 168 -9.00 -14.78 4.70
C GLY A 168 -8.64 -15.45 3.37
N ILE A 169 -8.64 -14.73 2.25
CA ILE A 169 -8.31 -15.25 0.92
C ILE A 169 -6.87 -14.89 0.57
N THR A 170 -6.03 -15.88 0.29
CA THR A 170 -4.67 -15.65 -0.21
C THR A 170 -4.73 -14.97 -1.57
N ARG A 171 -4.05 -13.81 -1.67
CA ARG A 171 -3.99 -13.00 -2.89
C ARG A 171 -2.67 -13.18 -3.62
N ALA A 172 -1.56 -13.24 -2.90
CA ALA A 172 -0.24 -13.57 -3.39
C ALA A 172 0.41 -14.58 -2.45
N ASP A 173 1.15 -15.53 -3.00
CA ASP A 173 2.05 -16.44 -2.28
C ASP A 173 3.20 -16.74 -3.25
N TRP A 174 4.30 -16.00 -3.12
CA TRP A 174 5.27 -15.91 -4.19
C TRP A 174 6.68 -15.68 -3.69
N ASP A 175 7.67 -16.23 -4.40
CA ASP A 175 9.08 -15.97 -4.21
C ASP A 175 9.56 -14.90 -5.18
N ALA A 176 9.88 -13.72 -4.65
CA ALA A 176 10.31 -12.56 -5.41
C ALA A 176 11.82 -12.50 -5.67
N THR A 177 12.56 -13.60 -5.44
CA THR A 177 14.00 -13.69 -5.70
C THR A 177 14.30 -13.37 -7.16
N GLY A 178 15.31 -12.52 -7.40
CA GLY A 178 15.67 -12.02 -8.71
C GLY A 178 14.75 -10.92 -9.27
N VAL A 179 13.69 -10.59 -8.54
CA VAL A 179 12.73 -9.54 -8.94
C VAL A 179 12.82 -8.33 -8.02
N LEU A 180 12.57 -8.49 -6.72
CA LEU A 180 12.64 -7.39 -5.75
C LEU A 180 14.03 -7.19 -5.13
N ASP A 181 15.00 -8.00 -5.47
CA ASP A 181 16.43 -7.89 -5.10
C ASP A 181 17.33 -7.68 -6.31
N ASN A 182 16.77 -7.25 -7.44
CA ASN A 182 17.51 -6.96 -8.66
C ASN A 182 18.36 -5.67 -8.53
N PRO A 183 19.24 -5.34 -9.49
CA PRO A 183 20.10 -4.15 -9.43
C PRO A 183 19.35 -2.82 -9.29
N ALA A 184 18.13 -2.67 -9.82
CA ALA A 184 17.33 -1.45 -9.66
C ALA A 184 16.91 -1.29 -8.20
N HIS A 185 16.36 -2.35 -7.58
CA HIS A 185 15.99 -2.35 -6.16
C HIS A 185 17.20 -2.07 -5.26
N ALA A 186 18.36 -2.67 -5.57
CA ALA A 186 19.59 -2.44 -4.82
C ALA A 186 20.04 -0.97 -4.89
N ARG A 187 19.96 -0.32 -6.08
CA ARG A 187 20.28 1.12 -6.24
C ARG A 187 19.39 2.01 -5.39
N HIS A 188 18.10 1.72 -5.33
CA HIS A 188 17.12 2.45 -4.52
C HIS A 188 17.07 1.99 -3.06
N ARG A 189 17.80 0.92 -2.71
CA ARG A 189 17.86 0.31 -1.36
C ARG A 189 16.49 -0.12 -0.85
N VAL A 190 15.69 -0.75 -1.71
CA VAL A 190 14.32 -1.21 -1.44
C VAL A 190 14.16 -2.70 -1.70
N GLY A 191 13.00 -3.26 -1.43
CA GLY A 191 12.66 -4.65 -1.71
C GLY A 191 13.06 -5.65 -0.62
N THR A 192 14.18 -5.45 0.06
CA THR A 192 14.65 -6.34 1.16
C THR A 192 14.41 -5.74 2.54
N THR A 193 14.61 -4.44 2.69
CA THR A 193 14.35 -3.67 3.91
C THR A 193 13.84 -2.28 3.53
N GLY A 194 13.17 -1.61 4.46
CA GLY A 194 12.70 -0.24 4.28
C GLY A 194 11.43 0.03 5.08
N HIS A 195 10.80 1.14 4.77
CA HIS A 195 9.62 1.61 5.47
C HIS A 195 8.35 0.92 4.97
N LEU A 196 7.31 0.99 5.80
CA LEU A 196 5.92 0.82 5.38
C LEU A 196 5.35 2.18 5.00
N ALA A 197 4.43 2.21 4.04
CA ALA A 197 3.69 3.43 3.75
C ALA A 197 2.28 3.14 3.25
N LEU A 198 1.35 4.02 3.64
CA LEU A 198 -0.02 4.03 3.12
C LEU A 198 -0.08 5.06 1.99
N GLN A 199 -0.72 4.74 0.87
CA GLN A 199 -0.71 5.57 -0.34
C GLN A 199 -2.03 6.31 -0.53
N LEU A 200 -1.94 7.60 -0.90
CA LEU A 200 -2.96 8.33 -1.65
C LEU A 200 -2.48 8.43 -3.10
N HIS A 201 -3.23 7.81 -4.02
CA HIS A 201 -2.89 7.81 -5.44
C HIS A 201 -3.10 9.20 -6.06
N SER A 202 -2.21 9.57 -6.99
CA SER A 202 -2.23 10.88 -7.65
C SER A 202 -3.55 11.17 -8.35
N GLY A 203 -4.14 12.34 -8.06
CA GLY A 203 -5.34 12.83 -8.70
C GLY A 203 -6.64 12.12 -8.32
N ASP A 204 -6.58 11.19 -7.36
CA ASP A 204 -7.77 10.46 -6.91
C ASP A 204 -8.52 11.19 -5.80
N GLU A 205 -9.83 11.21 -5.88
CA GLU A 205 -10.65 11.43 -4.69
C GLU A 205 -10.75 10.12 -3.92
N LEU A 206 -10.14 10.10 -2.75
CA LEU A 206 -10.05 8.91 -1.90
C LEU A 206 -10.53 9.22 -0.50
N LYS A 207 -11.39 8.35 0.03
CA LYS A 207 -11.62 8.22 1.47
C LYS A 207 -11.32 6.79 1.87
N ILE A 208 -10.36 6.61 2.78
CA ILE A 208 -9.97 5.30 3.30
C ILE A 208 -9.54 5.45 4.77
N ARG A 209 -9.85 4.45 5.57
CA ARG A 209 -9.43 4.35 6.98
C ARG A 209 -8.60 3.11 7.21
N PHE A 210 -7.64 3.22 8.13
CA PHE A 210 -6.82 2.11 8.59
C PHE A 210 -6.84 2.04 10.11
N LYS A 211 -6.87 0.81 10.66
CA LYS A 211 -6.75 0.57 12.11
C LYS A 211 -6.10 -0.79 12.40
N ASP A 212 -5.88 -1.06 13.67
CA ASP A 212 -5.30 -2.33 14.16
C ASP A 212 -3.99 -2.68 13.45
N ILE A 213 -3.17 -1.66 13.14
CA ILE A 213 -1.91 -1.82 12.42
C ILE A 213 -0.88 -2.44 13.36
N ARG A 214 -0.66 -3.74 13.22
CA ARG A 214 0.23 -4.53 14.08
C ARG A 214 1.29 -5.21 13.26
N LEU A 215 2.52 -5.15 13.74
CA LEU A 215 3.66 -5.78 13.11
C LEU A 215 4.40 -6.68 14.09
N ARG A 216 4.82 -7.84 13.60
CA ARG A 216 5.70 -8.77 14.28
C ARG A 216 6.89 -9.06 13.39
N GLY A 217 8.13 -8.90 13.89
CA GLY A 217 9.33 -9.43 13.25
C GLY A 217 9.31 -10.97 13.25
N ILE A 218 9.83 -11.58 12.21
CA ILE A 218 9.82 -13.05 12.04
C ILE A 218 11.19 -13.56 11.59
#